data_bdf52659023c4da8e62c6688130e27ca
#
_entry.id   bdf52659023c4da8e62c6688130e27ca
#
_cell.length_a   1.000
_cell.length_b   1.000
_cell.length_c   1.000
_cell.angle_alpha   90.00
_cell.angle_beta   90.00
_cell.angle_gamma   90.00
#
_symmetry.space_group_name_H-M   'P 1'
#
loop_
_entity.id
_entity.type
_entity.pdbx_description
1 polymer ?
#
loop_
_entity_poly.entity_id
_entity_poly.type
_entity_poly.pdbx_seq_one_letter_code
_entity_poly.pdbx_strand_id
1 'polypeptide(L)'
;MLVGVANFALTKLIPVWYGGASYTVPPEVLPGVHAPVTTSIKTVVAIWSVEAALLLGILLVVLTAFKRVSARFATGTKTAVGGALLAAMNTASEYGFGGVIAALPGFLVVSDALKSIPNPLVNAAVSVSSLAGITGSASGGMSIALAAMSDLFIKGAQAAQIPLDVLHRVVAMASGGMDTLPHNGAVITLLAVTGLTHRESYRDIFAVTLIKTLAVFFVIAVYYATGLV
;
A
#
# COMPACT_ATOMS: atom_id res chain seq x y z
N MET A 1 13.99 13.44 12.19
CA MET A 1 14.90 12.51 12.89
C MET A 1 14.26 11.80 14.05
N LEU A 2 13.63 12.48 15.05
CA LEU A 2 12.96 11.83 16.18
C LEU A 2 11.94 10.78 15.76
N VAL A 3 11.02 11.11 14.84
CA VAL A 3 9.97 10.18 14.37
C VAL A 3 10.57 8.90 13.78
N GLY A 4 11.64 9.00 12.98
CA GLY A 4 12.30 7.82 12.43
C GLY A 4 12.95 6.94 13.50
N VAL A 5 13.63 7.54 14.48
CA VAL A 5 14.25 6.81 15.61
C VAL A 5 13.16 6.18 16.49
N ALA A 6 12.11 6.93 16.81
CA ALA A 6 10.99 6.41 17.61
C ALA A 6 10.26 5.25 16.90
N ASN A 7 10.01 5.38 15.59
CA ASN A 7 9.39 4.31 14.79
C ASN A 7 10.25 3.05 14.81
N PHE A 8 11.56 3.18 14.56
CA PHE A 8 12.47 2.04 14.60
C PHE A 8 12.50 1.36 15.99
N ALA A 9 12.57 2.15 17.06
CA ALA A 9 12.55 1.62 18.43
C ALA A 9 11.22 0.91 18.75
N LEU A 10 10.08 1.54 18.43
CA LEU A 10 8.75 0.99 18.68
C LEU A 10 8.47 -0.27 17.87
N THR A 11 8.95 -0.37 16.63
CA THR A 11 8.85 -1.60 15.82
C THR A 11 9.52 -2.79 16.53
N LYS A 12 10.57 -2.57 17.32
CA LYS A 12 11.24 -3.61 18.11
C LYS A 12 10.59 -3.84 19.47
N LEU A 13 10.11 -2.79 20.12
CA LEU A 13 9.59 -2.85 21.49
C LEU A 13 8.15 -3.37 21.56
N ILE A 14 7.27 -2.99 20.63
CA ILE A 14 5.86 -3.41 20.63
C ILE A 14 5.72 -4.94 20.64
N PRO A 15 6.43 -5.72 19.80
CA PRO A 15 6.37 -7.19 19.88
C PRO A 15 6.87 -7.77 21.20
N VAL A 16 7.84 -7.11 21.86
CA VAL A 16 8.35 -7.54 23.16
C VAL A 16 7.32 -7.29 24.27
N TRP A 17 6.65 -6.11 24.24
CA TRP A 17 5.65 -5.74 25.26
C TRP A 17 4.37 -6.54 25.16
N TYR A 18 3.88 -6.78 23.95
CA TYR A 18 2.60 -7.44 23.71
C TYR A 18 2.71 -8.93 23.35
N GLY A 19 3.91 -9.41 23.01
CA GLY A 19 4.16 -10.83 22.71
C GLY A 19 3.26 -11.36 21.60
N GLY A 20 2.54 -12.46 21.91
CA GLY A 20 1.58 -13.09 21.01
C GLY A 20 0.13 -12.62 21.18
N ALA A 21 -0.11 -11.48 21.81
CA ALA A 21 -1.46 -10.96 22.05
C ALA A 21 -2.22 -10.76 20.74
N SER A 22 -3.53 -11.00 20.80
CA SER A 22 -4.47 -10.71 19.73
C SER A 22 -5.57 -9.78 20.23
N TYR A 23 -6.09 -8.97 19.34
CA TYR A 23 -7.21 -8.09 19.59
C TYR A 23 -8.40 -8.51 18.75
N THR A 24 -9.55 -8.69 19.39
CA THR A 24 -10.79 -9.09 18.72
C THR A 24 -11.77 -7.91 18.73
N VAL A 25 -12.16 -7.46 17.54
CA VAL A 25 -13.19 -6.44 17.37
C VAL A 25 -14.54 -7.13 17.20
N PRO A 26 -15.54 -6.78 18.05
CA PRO A 26 -16.90 -7.28 17.88
C PRO A 26 -17.51 -6.83 16.55
N PRO A 27 -18.39 -7.64 15.93
CA PRO A 27 -18.98 -7.29 14.63
C PRO A 27 -19.81 -5.99 14.67
N GLU A 28 -20.36 -5.64 15.81
CA GLU A 28 -21.18 -4.42 15.98
C GLU A 28 -20.39 -3.11 15.78
N VAL A 29 -19.06 -3.17 15.89
CA VAL A 29 -18.16 -2.00 15.72
C VAL A 29 -17.77 -1.79 14.25
N LEU A 30 -17.86 -2.83 13.43
CA LEU A 30 -17.43 -2.81 12.03
C LEU A 30 -18.64 -2.94 11.09
N PRO A 31 -19.03 -1.87 10.39
CA PRO A 31 -20.15 -1.93 9.44
C PRO A 31 -19.92 -3.01 8.36
N GLY A 32 -20.92 -3.86 8.14
CA GLY A 32 -20.88 -4.91 7.11
C GLY A 32 -20.08 -6.16 7.49
N VAL A 33 -19.59 -6.25 8.72
CA VAL A 33 -18.89 -7.45 9.24
C VAL A 33 -19.86 -8.24 10.12
N HIS A 34 -20.05 -9.52 9.81
CA HIS A 34 -20.99 -10.40 10.50
C HIS A 34 -20.34 -11.37 11.50
N ALA A 35 -19.00 -11.37 11.56
CA ALA A 35 -18.24 -12.21 12.49
C ALA A 35 -17.16 -11.40 13.20
N PRO A 36 -16.74 -11.78 14.43
CA PRO A 36 -15.64 -11.10 15.13
C PRO A 36 -14.34 -11.17 14.31
N VAL A 37 -13.68 -10.02 14.16
CA VAL A 37 -12.39 -9.95 13.48
C VAL A 37 -11.27 -9.99 14.52
N THR A 38 -10.49 -11.07 14.52
CA THR A 38 -9.33 -11.21 15.40
C THR A 38 -8.05 -10.89 14.65
N THR A 39 -7.32 -9.89 15.14
CA THR A 39 -6.06 -9.44 14.55
C THR A 39 -4.92 -9.66 15.54
N SER A 40 -3.86 -10.31 15.10
CA SER A 40 -2.64 -10.44 15.90
C SER A 40 -1.92 -9.10 16.01
N ILE A 41 -1.41 -8.75 17.17
CA ILE A 41 -0.60 -7.54 17.35
C ILE A 41 0.59 -7.50 16.39
N LYS A 42 1.19 -8.66 16.07
CA LYS A 42 2.32 -8.75 15.13
C LYS A 42 2.00 -8.19 13.74
N THR A 43 0.75 -8.30 13.27
CA THR A 43 0.35 -7.81 11.94
C THR A 43 0.13 -6.30 11.90
N VAL A 44 -0.09 -5.65 13.04
CA VAL A 44 -0.35 -4.22 13.15
C VAL A 44 0.82 -3.41 13.73
N VAL A 45 1.93 -4.07 14.11
CA VAL A 45 3.11 -3.42 14.70
C VAL A 45 3.62 -2.26 13.84
N ALA A 46 3.66 -2.43 12.52
CA ALA A 46 4.14 -1.38 11.61
C ALA A 46 3.26 -0.12 11.67
N ILE A 47 1.94 -0.29 11.74
CA ILE A 47 0.97 0.83 11.84
C ILE A 47 1.12 1.49 13.20
N TRP A 48 1.07 0.74 14.29
CA TRP A 48 1.15 1.26 15.64
C TRP A 48 2.46 1.99 15.93
N SER A 49 3.59 1.47 15.41
CA SER A 49 4.89 2.13 15.60
C SER A 49 4.97 3.47 14.87
N VAL A 50 4.42 3.57 13.67
CA VAL A 50 4.37 4.84 12.92
C VAL A 50 3.43 5.84 13.62
N GLU A 51 2.24 5.42 14.00
CA GLU A 51 1.27 6.28 14.68
C GLU A 51 1.83 6.84 16.01
N ALA A 52 2.38 5.96 16.85
CA ALA A 52 2.99 6.37 18.11
C ALA A 52 4.21 7.29 17.90
N ALA A 53 5.05 7.01 16.90
CA ALA A 53 6.19 7.87 16.55
C ALA A 53 5.74 9.26 16.07
N LEU A 54 4.67 9.34 15.28
CA LEU A 54 4.07 10.61 14.85
C LEU A 54 3.51 11.39 16.03
N LEU A 55 2.77 10.74 16.94
CA LEU A 55 2.26 11.37 18.15
C LEU A 55 3.38 11.92 19.04
N LEU A 56 4.48 11.17 19.21
CA LEU A 56 5.67 11.65 19.92
C LEU A 56 6.31 12.84 19.20
N GLY A 57 6.35 12.85 17.88
CA GLY A 57 6.83 13.96 17.08
C GLY A 57 5.97 15.22 17.26
N ILE A 58 4.64 15.06 17.22
CA ILE A 58 3.69 16.16 17.48
C ILE A 58 3.86 16.71 18.90
N LEU A 59 3.93 15.82 19.89
CA LEU A 59 4.14 16.22 21.29
C LEU A 59 5.43 17.02 21.46
N LEU A 60 6.53 16.55 20.86
CA LEU A 60 7.80 17.28 20.91
C LEU A 60 7.68 18.69 20.32
N VAL A 61 7.05 18.82 19.14
CA VAL A 61 6.86 20.13 18.49
C VAL A 61 5.99 21.04 19.36
N VAL A 62 4.92 20.52 19.95
CA VAL A 62 4.06 21.29 20.86
C VAL A 62 4.85 21.77 22.09
N LEU A 63 5.64 20.90 22.71
CA LEU A 63 6.40 21.23 23.91
C LEU A 63 7.53 22.23 23.63
N THR A 64 8.22 22.09 22.49
CA THR A 64 9.40 22.93 22.15
C THR A 64 9.05 24.24 21.45
N ALA A 65 7.93 24.29 20.75
CA ALA A 65 7.51 25.44 19.94
C ALA A 65 6.09 25.94 20.27
N PHE A 66 5.63 25.76 21.50
CA PHE A 66 4.25 26.03 21.94
C PHE A 66 3.73 27.39 21.48
N LYS A 67 4.49 28.46 21.67
CA LYS A 67 4.10 29.82 21.25
C LYS A 67 3.84 29.94 19.74
N ARG A 68 4.62 29.24 18.91
CA ARG A 68 4.45 29.24 17.44
C ARG A 68 3.25 28.38 17.04
N VAL A 69 3.09 27.25 17.70
CA VAL A 69 1.98 26.31 17.44
C VAL A 69 0.66 26.99 17.82
N SER A 70 0.56 27.56 19.03
CA SER A 70 -0.68 28.20 19.50
C SER A 70 -1.08 29.40 18.63
N ALA A 71 -0.13 30.22 18.20
CA ALA A 71 -0.39 31.37 17.33
C ALA A 71 -0.96 31.02 15.96
N ARG A 72 -0.69 29.81 15.45
CA ARG A 72 -1.13 29.35 14.13
C ARG A 72 -2.01 28.11 14.19
N PHE A 73 -2.49 27.73 15.37
CA PHE A 73 -3.18 26.47 15.60
C PHE A 73 -4.41 26.32 14.70
N ALA A 74 -5.29 27.32 14.67
CA ALA A 74 -6.53 27.25 13.89
C ALA A 74 -6.27 27.10 12.38
N THR A 75 -5.35 27.89 11.83
CA THR A 75 -5.01 27.82 10.40
C THR A 75 -4.27 26.53 10.05
N GLY A 76 -3.31 26.14 10.88
CA GLY A 76 -2.54 24.90 10.70
C GLY A 76 -3.43 23.66 10.80
N THR A 77 -4.33 23.61 11.77
CA THR A 77 -5.29 22.50 11.93
C THR A 77 -6.24 22.41 10.73
N LYS A 78 -6.77 23.53 10.26
CA LYS A 78 -7.64 23.54 9.07
C LYS A 78 -6.92 22.96 7.85
N THR A 79 -5.69 23.35 7.62
CA THR A 79 -4.87 22.83 6.49
C THR A 79 -4.56 21.35 6.67
N ALA A 80 -4.16 20.93 7.88
CA ALA A 80 -3.83 19.54 8.19
C ALA A 80 -5.05 18.61 8.06
N VAL A 81 -6.22 19.02 8.60
CA VAL A 81 -7.46 18.25 8.49
C VAL A 81 -7.90 18.15 7.03
N GLY A 82 -7.84 19.26 6.26
CA GLY A 82 -8.16 19.24 4.84
C GLY A 82 -7.28 18.26 4.05
N GLY A 83 -5.97 18.26 4.31
CA GLY A 83 -5.04 17.31 3.68
C GLY A 83 -5.27 15.85 4.10
N ALA A 84 -5.54 15.60 5.38
CA ALA A 84 -5.84 14.26 5.89
C ALA A 84 -7.15 13.71 5.30
N LEU A 85 -8.21 14.53 5.25
CA LEU A 85 -9.48 14.14 4.64
C LEU A 85 -9.33 13.87 3.13
N LEU A 86 -8.59 14.71 2.41
CA LEU A 86 -8.33 14.50 0.99
C LEU A 86 -7.64 13.16 0.75
N ALA A 87 -6.58 12.84 1.49
CA ALA A 87 -5.86 11.59 1.38
C ALA A 87 -6.75 10.38 1.74
N ALA A 88 -7.49 10.44 2.85
CA ALA A 88 -8.38 9.37 3.30
C ALA A 88 -9.51 9.11 2.29
N MET A 89 -10.17 10.16 1.80
CA MET A 89 -11.28 10.04 0.85
C MET A 89 -10.81 9.56 -0.52
N ASN A 90 -9.65 10.00 -1.00
CA ASN A 90 -9.07 9.49 -2.24
C ASN A 90 -8.81 7.99 -2.13
N THR A 91 -8.13 7.54 -1.06
CA THR A 91 -7.84 6.12 -0.85
C THR A 91 -9.12 5.28 -0.70
N ALA A 92 -10.11 5.77 0.04
CA ALA A 92 -11.39 5.09 0.19
C ALA A 92 -12.14 4.98 -1.13
N SER A 93 -12.14 6.04 -1.95
CA SER A 93 -12.78 6.06 -3.26
C SER A 93 -12.11 5.10 -4.25
N GLU A 94 -10.78 5.04 -4.25
CA GLU A 94 -10.02 4.09 -5.06
C GLU A 94 -10.32 2.64 -4.68
N TYR A 95 -10.37 2.36 -3.37
CA TYR A 95 -10.68 1.03 -2.88
C TYR A 95 -12.12 0.61 -3.26
N GLY A 96 -13.08 1.53 -3.10
CA GLY A 96 -14.46 1.33 -3.52
C GLY A 96 -14.59 1.13 -5.04
N PHE A 97 -13.91 1.94 -5.83
CA PHE A 97 -13.85 1.80 -7.29
C PHE A 97 -13.25 0.44 -7.70
N GLY A 98 -12.16 0.03 -7.07
CA GLY A 98 -11.56 -1.28 -7.28
C GLY A 98 -12.52 -2.43 -7.00
N GLY A 99 -13.32 -2.33 -5.93
CA GLY A 99 -14.38 -3.30 -5.61
C GLY A 99 -15.47 -3.38 -6.68
N VAL A 100 -15.90 -2.24 -7.22
CA VAL A 100 -16.86 -2.20 -8.33
C VAL A 100 -16.27 -2.84 -9.59
N ILE A 101 -15.03 -2.50 -9.95
CA ILE A 101 -14.34 -3.09 -11.11
C ILE A 101 -14.24 -4.61 -10.98
N ALA A 102 -13.87 -5.11 -9.79
CA ALA A 102 -13.75 -6.55 -9.52
C ALA A 102 -15.08 -7.31 -9.68
N ALA A 103 -16.21 -6.64 -9.51
CA ALA A 103 -17.54 -7.21 -9.68
C ALA A 103 -18.04 -7.22 -11.16
N LEU A 104 -17.32 -6.56 -12.07
CA LEU A 104 -17.71 -6.49 -13.47
C LEU A 104 -17.36 -7.78 -14.24
N PRO A 105 -18.22 -8.27 -15.16
CA PRO A 105 -17.91 -9.43 -15.99
C PRO A 105 -16.62 -9.28 -16.80
N GLY A 106 -16.30 -8.07 -17.26
CA GLY A 106 -15.04 -7.77 -17.96
C GLY A 106 -13.79 -8.04 -17.13
N PHE A 107 -13.88 -7.92 -15.81
CA PHE A 107 -12.78 -8.26 -14.91
C PHE A 107 -12.44 -9.76 -14.95
N LEU A 108 -13.44 -10.62 -15.06
CA LEU A 108 -13.23 -12.08 -15.17
C LEU A 108 -12.42 -12.42 -16.43
N VAL A 109 -12.71 -11.76 -17.55
CA VAL A 109 -11.95 -11.95 -18.80
C VAL A 109 -10.48 -11.56 -18.63
N VAL A 110 -10.22 -10.41 -17.99
CA VAL A 110 -8.85 -9.97 -17.68
C VAL A 110 -8.17 -10.94 -16.72
N SER A 111 -8.86 -11.35 -15.67
CA SER A 111 -8.34 -12.30 -14.67
C SER A 111 -7.98 -13.65 -15.32
N ASP A 112 -8.84 -14.16 -16.20
CA ASP A 112 -8.56 -15.44 -16.89
C ASP A 112 -7.41 -15.32 -17.90
N ALA A 113 -7.30 -14.21 -18.60
CA ALA A 113 -6.15 -13.93 -19.46
C ALA A 113 -4.83 -13.88 -18.66
N LEU A 114 -4.85 -13.24 -17.49
CA LEU A 114 -3.69 -13.17 -16.60
C LEU A 114 -3.28 -14.54 -16.06
N LYS A 115 -4.24 -15.41 -15.74
CA LYS A 115 -3.96 -16.79 -15.28
C LYS A 115 -3.21 -17.64 -16.31
N SER A 116 -3.25 -17.27 -17.58
CA SER A 116 -2.57 -18.01 -18.68
C SER A 116 -1.06 -17.79 -18.74
N ILE A 117 -0.48 -16.85 -17.98
CA ILE A 117 0.96 -16.55 -17.98
C ILE A 117 1.72 -17.69 -17.27
N PRO A 118 2.61 -18.45 -17.97
CA PRO A 118 3.18 -19.68 -17.42
C PRO A 118 4.19 -19.44 -16.28
N ASN A 119 4.98 -18.36 -16.35
CA ASN A 119 6.01 -18.09 -15.34
C ASN A 119 5.38 -17.48 -14.08
N PRO A 120 5.55 -18.09 -12.88
CA PRO A 120 4.85 -17.66 -11.66
C PRO A 120 5.18 -16.24 -11.23
N LEU A 121 6.46 -15.82 -11.29
CA LEU A 121 6.86 -14.46 -10.90
C LEU A 121 6.40 -13.43 -11.92
N VAL A 122 6.49 -13.72 -13.21
CA VAL A 122 5.98 -12.84 -14.26
C VAL A 122 4.46 -12.75 -14.19
N ASN A 123 3.78 -13.87 -13.94
CA ASN A 123 2.33 -13.86 -13.72
C ASN A 123 1.94 -12.95 -12.57
N ALA A 124 2.55 -13.12 -11.40
CA ALA A 124 2.29 -12.28 -10.24
C ALA A 124 2.60 -10.80 -10.51
N ALA A 125 3.75 -10.52 -11.15
CA ALA A 125 4.16 -9.15 -11.49
C ALA A 125 3.17 -8.46 -12.45
N VAL A 126 2.82 -9.12 -13.56
CA VAL A 126 1.89 -8.56 -14.55
C VAL A 126 0.51 -8.40 -13.96
N SER A 127 0.01 -9.41 -13.25
CA SER A 127 -1.34 -9.37 -12.65
C SER A 127 -1.48 -8.25 -11.63
N VAL A 128 -0.54 -8.16 -10.70
CA VAL A 128 -0.59 -7.13 -9.64
C VAL A 128 -0.39 -5.73 -10.22
N SER A 129 0.58 -5.53 -11.13
CA SER A 129 0.79 -4.23 -11.78
C SER A 129 -0.41 -3.79 -12.61
N SER A 130 -1.02 -4.71 -13.37
CA SER A 130 -2.21 -4.40 -14.18
C SER A 130 -3.39 -3.99 -13.32
N LEU A 131 -3.65 -4.72 -12.24
CA LEU A 131 -4.75 -4.43 -11.34
C LEU A 131 -4.50 -3.16 -10.52
N ALA A 132 -3.26 -2.89 -10.11
CA ALA A 132 -2.88 -1.63 -9.49
C ALA A 132 -3.07 -0.45 -10.46
N GLY A 133 -2.73 -0.64 -11.74
CA GLY A 133 -2.98 0.36 -12.78
C GLY A 133 -4.47 0.60 -13.05
N ILE A 134 -5.28 -0.45 -13.17
CA ILE A 134 -6.72 -0.34 -13.41
C ILE A 134 -7.43 0.37 -12.23
N THR A 135 -7.09 -0.01 -11.01
CA THR A 135 -7.72 0.54 -9.81
C THR A 135 -7.17 1.90 -9.41
N GLY A 136 -6.00 2.29 -9.92
CA GLY A 136 -5.29 3.49 -9.49
C GLY A 136 -4.77 3.40 -8.04
N SER A 137 -4.58 2.19 -7.51
CA SER A 137 -4.18 1.98 -6.12
C SER A 137 -3.26 0.78 -5.98
N ALA A 138 -2.06 0.99 -5.41
CA ALA A 138 -1.12 -0.09 -5.12
C ALA A 138 -1.72 -1.16 -4.20
N SER A 139 -2.26 -0.74 -3.06
CA SER A 139 -2.86 -1.63 -2.07
C SER A 139 -4.17 -2.25 -2.56
N GLY A 140 -5.02 -1.46 -3.21
CA GLY A 140 -6.29 -1.92 -3.77
C GLY A 140 -6.07 -2.97 -4.86
N GLY A 141 -5.24 -2.68 -5.84
CA GLY A 141 -4.92 -3.61 -6.93
C GLY A 141 -4.25 -4.89 -6.44
N MET A 142 -3.30 -4.78 -5.51
CA MET A 142 -2.66 -5.94 -4.89
C MET A 142 -3.67 -6.80 -4.11
N SER A 143 -4.55 -6.18 -3.32
CA SER A 143 -5.57 -6.90 -2.55
C SER A 143 -6.52 -7.68 -3.45
N ILE A 144 -6.96 -7.09 -4.56
CA ILE A 144 -7.82 -7.74 -5.56
C ILE A 144 -7.08 -8.91 -6.24
N ALA A 145 -5.82 -8.68 -6.65
CA ALA A 145 -5.00 -9.72 -7.26
C ALA A 145 -4.82 -10.93 -6.32
N LEU A 146 -4.50 -10.67 -5.05
CA LEU A 146 -4.32 -11.73 -4.05
C LEU A 146 -5.63 -12.44 -3.72
N ALA A 147 -6.74 -11.71 -3.59
CA ALA A 147 -8.04 -12.33 -3.36
C ALA A 147 -8.46 -13.28 -4.49
N ALA A 148 -8.15 -12.92 -5.75
CA ALA A 148 -8.55 -13.70 -6.91
C ALA A 148 -7.56 -14.79 -7.31
N MET A 149 -6.24 -14.62 -7.05
CA MET A 149 -5.18 -15.40 -7.67
C MET A 149 -4.08 -15.88 -6.71
N SER A 150 -4.20 -15.67 -5.38
CA SER A 150 -3.16 -16.08 -4.42
C SER A 150 -2.82 -17.56 -4.49
N ASP A 151 -3.82 -18.43 -4.61
CA ASP A 151 -3.63 -19.87 -4.74
C ASP A 151 -2.84 -20.23 -5.99
N LEU A 152 -3.10 -19.55 -7.11
CA LEU A 152 -2.37 -19.74 -8.37
C LEU A 152 -0.90 -19.32 -8.20
N PHE A 153 -0.66 -18.16 -7.60
CA PHE A 153 0.69 -17.65 -7.37
C PHE A 153 1.50 -18.56 -6.45
N ILE A 154 0.91 -18.99 -5.33
CA ILE A 154 1.56 -19.87 -4.35
C ILE A 154 1.87 -21.26 -4.97
N LYS A 155 0.87 -21.90 -5.58
CA LYS A 155 1.05 -23.20 -6.23
C LYS A 155 2.08 -23.15 -7.36
N GLY A 156 2.03 -22.08 -8.17
CA GLY A 156 3.01 -21.86 -9.25
C GLY A 156 4.43 -21.67 -8.73
N ALA A 157 4.62 -20.88 -7.68
CA ALA A 157 5.91 -20.68 -7.04
C ALA A 157 6.45 -21.98 -6.43
N GLN A 158 5.60 -22.72 -5.71
CA GLN A 158 5.97 -24.02 -5.13
C GLN A 158 6.35 -25.05 -6.18
N ALA A 159 5.59 -25.16 -7.27
CA ALA A 159 5.87 -26.07 -8.38
C ALA A 159 7.21 -25.73 -9.09
N ALA A 160 7.55 -24.44 -9.16
CA ALA A 160 8.80 -23.95 -9.70
C ALA A 160 9.94 -23.88 -8.68
N GLN A 161 9.74 -24.36 -7.46
CA GLN A 161 10.69 -24.32 -6.32
C GLN A 161 11.19 -22.90 -6.01
N ILE A 162 10.34 -21.89 -6.19
CA ILE A 162 10.62 -20.48 -5.88
C ILE A 162 10.24 -20.23 -4.43
N PRO A 163 11.15 -19.67 -3.59
CA PRO A 163 10.85 -19.29 -2.22
C PRO A 163 9.69 -18.28 -2.16
N LEU A 164 8.76 -18.45 -1.20
CA LEU A 164 7.59 -17.58 -1.09
C LEU A 164 7.95 -16.14 -0.69
N ASP A 165 9.11 -15.91 -0.09
CA ASP A 165 9.61 -14.57 0.19
C ASP A 165 10.06 -13.83 -1.07
N VAL A 166 10.57 -14.54 -2.10
CA VAL A 166 10.80 -13.97 -3.44
C VAL A 166 9.48 -13.56 -4.08
N LEU A 167 8.50 -14.47 -4.07
CA LEU A 167 7.15 -14.16 -4.58
C LEU A 167 6.55 -12.94 -3.86
N HIS A 168 6.63 -12.90 -2.54
CA HIS A 168 6.16 -11.77 -1.74
C HIS A 168 6.82 -10.45 -2.14
N ARG A 169 8.15 -10.43 -2.31
CA ARG A 169 8.87 -9.23 -2.75
C ARG A 169 8.46 -8.77 -4.13
N VAL A 170 8.32 -9.72 -5.08
CA VAL A 170 7.87 -9.40 -6.45
C VAL A 170 6.46 -8.83 -6.44
N VAL A 171 5.53 -9.42 -5.70
CA VAL A 171 4.15 -8.90 -5.54
C VAL A 171 4.15 -7.49 -4.92
N ALA A 172 4.92 -7.29 -3.85
CA ALA A 172 5.03 -5.99 -3.20
C ALA A 172 5.61 -4.91 -4.12
N MET A 173 6.65 -5.24 -4.90
CA MET A 173 7.21 -4.31 -5.90
C MET A 173 6.24 -4.04 -7.05
N ALA A 174 5.55 -5.08 -7.54
CA ALA A 174 4.62 -4.99 -8.65
C ALA A 174 3.41 -4.10 -8.34
N SER A 175 2.97 -4.05 -7.08
CA SER A 175 1.87 -3.16 -6.66
C SER A 175 2.22 -1.69 -6.85
N GLY A 176 3.48 -1.32 -6.68
CA GLY A 176 3.99 0.03 -6.93
C GLY A 176 4.35 0.32 -8.39
N GLY A 177 4.19 -0.63 -9.32
CA GLY A 177 4.53 -0.44 -10.73
C GLY A 177 3.64 0.59 -11.43
N MET A 178 2.43 0.20 -11.75
CA MET A 178 1.45 0.99 -12.50
C MET A 178 0.50 1.80 -11.62
N ASP A 179 0.74 1.92 -10.33
CA ASP A 179 -0.11 2.61 -9.37
C ASP A 179 -0.11 4.14 -9.50
N THR A 180 0.81 4.71 -10.28
CA THR A 180 0.93 6.16 -10.48
C THR A 180 0.36 6.65 -11.80
N LEU A 181 -0.70 6.00 -12.30
CA LEU A 181 -1.48 6.49 -13.44
C LEU A 181 -2.26 7.77 -13.07
N PRO A 182 -2.74 8.58 -14.04
CA PRO A 182 -3.28 9.92 -13.77
C PRO A 182 -4.44 9.96 -12.78
N HIS A 183 -5.22 8.90 -12.69
CA HIS A 183 -6.38 8.77 -11.81
C HIS A 183 -6.05 8.26 -10.40
N ASN A 184 -4.77 7.99 -10.11
CA ASN A 184 -4.35 7.54 -8.78
C ASN A 184 -4.52 8.67 -7.74
N GLY A 185 -5.12 8.36 -6.58
CA GLY A 185 -5.36 9.35 -5.54
C GLY A 185 -4.10 9.88 -4.88
N ALA A 186 -3.02 9.10 -4.79
CA ALA A 186 -1.73 9.60 -4.31
C ALA A 186 -1.15 10.64 -5.27
N VAL A 187 -1.28 10.45 -6.59
CA VAL A 187 -0.89 11.44 -7.61
C VAL A 187 -1.75 12.70 -7.49
N ILE A 188 -3.07 12.54 -7.37
CA ILE A 188 -4.00 13.66 -7.19
C ILE A 188 -3.66 14.43 -5.92
N THR A 189 -3.42 13.73 -4.81
CA THR A 189 -3.03 14.35 -3.53
C THR A 189 -1.69 15.08 -3.64
N LEU A 190 -0.68 14.47 -4.27
CA LEU A 190 0.63 15.08 -4.51
C LEU A 190 0.49 16.40 -5.28
N LEU A 191 -0.25 16.39 -6.37
CA LEU A 191 -0.47 17.58 -7.21
C LEU A 191 -1.24 18.66 -6.44
N ALA A 192 -2.26 18.29 -5.67
CA ALA A 192 -3.02 19.23 -4.85
C ALA A 192 -2.13 19.91 -3.78
N VAL A 193 -1.24 19.16 -3.13
CA VAL A 193 -0.33 19.68 -2.09
C VAL A 193 0.76 20.57 -2.68
N THR A 194 1.28 20.20 -3.86
CA THR A 194 2.34 20.96 -4.54
C THR A 194 1.84 22.15 -5.35
N GLY A 195 0.52 22.24 -5.58
CA GLY A 195 -0.10 23.26 -6.44
C GLY A 195 0.19 23.05 -7.92
N LEU A 196 0.64 21.86 -8.32
CA LEU A 196 0.95 21.51 -9.69
C LEU A 196 -0.25 20.84 -10.37
N THR A 197 -0.27 20.90 -11.70
CA THR A 197 -1.25 20.21 -12.54
C THR A 197 -0.68 18.95 -13.19
N HIS A 198 -1.53 18.04 -13.64
CA HIS A 198 -1.10 16.89 -14.45
C HIS A 198 -0.29 17.33 -15.67
N ARG A 199 -0.70 18.41 -16.34
CA ARG A 199 -0.03 18.91 -17.53
C ARG A 199 1.43 19.31 -17.27
N GLU A 200 1.71 19.84 -16.10
CA GLU A 200 3.04 20.30 -15.71
C GLU A 200 3.96 19.17 -15.23
N SER A 201 3.42 18.16 -14.56
CA SER A 201 4.21 17.20 -13.81
C SER A 201 4.08 15.75 -14.29
N TYR A 202 3.02 15.44 -15.06
CA TYR A 202 2.71 14.03 -15.31
C TYR A 202 3.74 13.32 -16.18
N ARG A 203 4.46 14.05 -17.02
CA ARG A 203 5.56 13.47 -17.80
C ARG A 203 6.63 12.82 -16.93
N ASP A 204 7.01 13.51 -15.85
CA ASP A 204 8.02 13.00 -14.92
C ASP A 204 7.46 11.86 -14.05
N ILE A 205 6.22 12.00 -13.59
CA ILE A 205 5.51 10.94 -12.85
C ILE A 205 5.41 9.68 -13.71
N PHE A 206 5.06 9.81 -14.99
CA PHE A 206 4.96 8.66 -15.90
C PHE A 206 6.33 8.01 -16.17
N ALA A 207 7.40 8.80 -16.28
CA ALA A 207 8.75 8.25 -16.37
C ALA A 207 9.10 7.39 -15.14
N VAL A 208 8.76 7.86 -13.93
CA VAL A 208 8.93 7.08 -12.70
C VAL A 208 8.07 5.82 -12.72
N THR A 209 6.83 5.90 -13.22
CA THR A 209 5.94 4.73 -13.40
C THR A 209 6.61 3.66 -14.26
N LEU A 210 7.18 4.04 -15.41
CA LEU A 210 7.87 3.10 -16.29
C LEU A 210 9.11 2.51 -15.61
N ILE A 211 9.92 3.32 -14.95
CA ILE A 211 11.13 2.86 -14.25
C ILE A 211 10.74 1.84 -13.16
N LYS A 212 9.75 2.13 -12.33
CA LYS A 212 9.28 1.23 -11.27
C LYS A 212 8.79 -0.10 -11.86
N THR A 213 7.98 -0.03 -12.90
CA THR A 213 7.45 -1.22 -13.58
C THR A 213 8.57 -2.08 -14.17
N LEU A 214 9.51 -1.47 -14.89
CA LEU A 214 10.66 -2.19 -15.46
C LEU A 214 11.57 -2.77 -14.38
N ALA A 215 11.74 -2.09 -13.24
CA ALA A 215 12.53 -2.58 -12.12
C ALA A 215 12.02 -3.91 -11.57
N VAL A 216 10.70 -4.15 -11.57
CA VAL A 216 10.14 -5.46 -11.16
C VAL A 216 10.66 -6.58 -12.06
N PHE A 217 10.59 -6.39 -13.37
CA PHE A 217 11.05 -7.40 -14.33
C PHE A 217 12.57 -7.56 -14.29
N PHE A 218 13.30 -6.48 -14.07
CA PHE A 218 14.75 -6.54 -13.85
C PHE A 218 15.10 -7.39 -12.62
N VAL A 219 14.41 -7.20 -11.50
CA VAL A 219 14.62 -8.01 -10.28
C VAL A 219 14.28 -9.48 -10.53
N ILE A 220 13.20 -9.78 -11.26
CA ILE A 220 12.85 -11.15 -11.65
C ILE A 220 13.98 -11.76 -12.50
N ALA A 221 14.52 -11.02 -13.47
CA ALA A 221 15.63 -11.48 -14.30
C ALA A 221 16.90 -11.73 -13.47
N VAL A 222 17.23 -10.84 -12.55
CA VAL A 222 18.37 -11.02 -11.61
C VAL A 222 18.17 -12.25 -10.75
N TYR A 223 16.97 -12.46 -10.21
CA TYR A 223 16.67 -13.66 -9.42
C TYR A 223 16.91 -14.95 -10.24
N TYR A 224 16.39 -15.04 -11.45
CA TYR A 224 16.60 -16.22 -12.28
C TYR A 224 18.04 -16.41 -12.73
N ALA A 225 18.81 -15.32 -12.85
CA ALA A 225 20.22 -15.41 -13.26
C ALA A 225 21.16 -15.76 -12.10
N THR A 226 20.85 -15.34 -10.88
CA THR A 226 21.80 -15.38 -9.75
C THR A 226 21.31 -16.19 -8.55
N GLY A 227 20.00 -16.43 -8.43
CA GLY A 227 19.40 -17.01 -7.23
C GLY A 227 19.38 -16.10 -6.01
N LEU A 228 19.71 -14.80 -6.17
CA LEU A 228 19.67 -13.85 -5.07
C LEU A 228 18.22 -13.57 -4.62
N VAL A 229 18.01 -13.59 -3.32
CA VAL A 229 16.71 -13.42 -2.65
C VAL A 229 16.64 -12.10 -1.89
#